data_338e313a4e1981d7826ca28cc9a4ee0e
#
_entry.id   338e313a4e1981d7826ca28cc9a4ee0e
#
_cell.length_a   1.000
_cell.length_b   1.000
_cell.length_c   1.000
_cell.angle_alpha   90.00
_cell.angle_beta   90.00
_cell.angle_gamma   90.00
#
_symmetry.space_group_name_H-M   'P 1'
#
loop_
_entity.id
_entity.type
_entity.pdbx_description
1 polymer ?
#
loop_
_entity_poly.entity_id
_entity_poly.type
_entity_poly.pdbx_seq_one_letter_code
_entity_poly.pdbx_strand_id
1 'polypeptide(L)'
;MNLINYCLFITAVNFMIVFYHNKLILLGAPMDYPDNKRKKHKKPVLVSGGIVLIINLLLIFLIDFKLLKGSEIFENNTLSFVSLLMMVTVFLIGFIDDKNNISPFKKLLSIAVLFFIFLNYNDDYVIRNVNF
;
A
#
# COMPACT_ATOMS: atom_id res chain seq x y z
N MET A 1 -12.66 -19.98 -5.67
CA MET A 1 -12.08 -20.28 -4.33
C MET A 1 -13.03 -19.67 -3.32
N ASN A 2 -13.46 -20.39 -2.27
CA ASN A 2 -14.42 -19.81 -1.31
C ASN A 2 -13.75 -18.70 -0.50
N LEU A 3 -14.50 -17.66 -0.11
CA LEU A 3 -14.04 -16.53 0.69
C LEU A 3 -13.21 -16.95 1.91
N ILE A 4 -13.62 -18.06 2.57
CA ILE A 4 -12.92 -18.63 3.73
C ILE A 4 -11.49 -19.05 3.37
N ASN A 5 -11.30 -19.77 2.26
CA ASN A 5 -9.99 -20.23 1.80
C ASN A 5 -9.07 -19.04 1.45
N TYR A 6 -9.66 -17.98 0.93
CA TYR A 6 -8.97 -16.74 0.63
C TYR A 6 -8.45 -16.05 1.90
N CYS A 7 -9.33 -15.89 2.90
CA CYS A 7 -8.94 -15.33 4.19
C CYS A 7 -7.87 -16.15 4.88
N LEU A 8 -7.99 -17.49 4.86
CA LEU A 8 -6.99 -18.40 5.43
C LEU A 8 -5.63 -18.26 4.73
N PHE A 9 -5.62 -18.15 3.41
CA PHE A 9 -4.39 -17.96 2.64
C PHE A 9 -3.68 -16.65 3.01
N ILE A 10 -4.40 -15.52 3.02
CA ILE A 10 -3.83 -14.21 3.39
C ILE A 10 -3.32 -14.24 4.84
N THR A 11 -4.07 -14.85 5.74
CA THR A 11 -3.66 -14.99 7.14
C THR A 11 -2.37 -15.78 7.27
N ALA A 12 -2.24 -16.90 6.55
CA ALA A 12 -1.03 -17.72 6.53
C ALA A 12 0.18 -16.94 5.98
N VAL A 13 -0.01 -16.17 4.90
CA VAL A 13 1.05 -15.31 4.33
C VAL A 13 1.48 -14.26 5.34
N ASN A 14 0.54 -13.58 6.01
CA ASN A 14 0.87 -12.59 7.03
C ASN A 14 1.63 -13.21 8.21
N PHE A 15 1.24 -14.42 8.63
CA PHE A 15 1.97 -15.15 9.67
C PHE A 15 3.43 -15.44 9.23
N MET A 16 3.63 -15.87 8.00
CA MET A 16 4.99 -16.05 7.44
C MET A 16 5.78 -14.74 7.40
N ILE A 17 5.16 -13.62 7.00
CA ILE A 17 5.82 -12.31 6.98
C ILE A 17 6.27 -11.91 8.40
N VAL A 18 5.41 -12.10 9.40
CA VAL A 18 5.76 -11.81 10.80
C VAL A 18 6.91 -12.70 11.27
N PHE A 19 6.89 -13.99 10.94
CA PHE A 19 7.95 -14.92 11.31
C PHE A 19 9.30 -14.57 10.67
N TYR A 20 9.27 -14.12 9.42
CA TYR A 20 10.47 -13.71 8.67
C TYR A 20 10.69 -12.19 8.69
N HIS A 21 10.09 -11.46 9.62
CA HIS A 21 10.14 -10.00 9.72
C HIS A 21 11.54 -9.41 9.57
N ASN A 22 12.55 -10.00 10.22
CA ASN A 22 13.94 -9.52 10.12
C ASN A 22 14.53 -9.62 8.70
N LYS A 23 13.99 -10.49 7.83
CA LYS A 23 14.44 -10.60 6.43
C LYS A 23 13.88 -9.51 5.53
N LEU A 24 12.90 -8.73 5.98
CA LEU A 24 12.39 -7.58 5.25
C LEU A 24 13.47 -6.50 5.04
N ILE A 25 14.52 -6.51 5.84
CA ILE A 25 15.72 -5.68 5.63
C ILE A 25 16.32 -5.95 4.24
N LEU A 26 16.29 -7.20 3.77
CA LEU A 26 16.80 -7.58 2.44
C LEU A 26 15.96 -6.96 1.30
N LEU A 27 14.69 -6.66 1.56
CA LEU A 27 13.81 -5.93 0.64
C LEU A 27 13.99 -4.41 0.74
N GLY A 28 14.99 -3.95 1.49
CA GLY A 28 15.32 -2.54 1.64
C GLY A 28 14.43 -1.78 2.62
N ALA A 29 13.73 -2.48 3.53
CA ALA A 29 12.96 -1.83 4.59
C ALA A 29 13.86 -0.89 5.40
N PRO A 30 13.48 0.38 5.57
CA PRO A 30 14.27 1.35 6.32
C PRO A 30 14.26 1.02 7.81
N MET A 31 15.34 1.39 8.50
CA MET A 31 15.47 1.29 9.95
C MET A 31 15.23 2.66 10.56
N ASP A 32 14.31 2.72 11.52
CA ASP A 32 14.07 3.92 12.31
C ASP A 32 14.97 3.92 13.55
N TYR A 33 15.89 4.88 13.60
CA TYR A 33 16.84 5.04 14.70
C TYR A 33 16.28 5.97 15.78
N PRO A 34 16.53 5.70 17.08
CA PRO A 34 16.12 6.58 18.16
C PRO A 34 16.85 7.94 18.06
N ASP A 35 16.11 9.04 18.24
CA ASP A 35 16.66 10.40 18.18
C ASP A 35 16.73 11.11 19.55
N ASN A 36 16.37 10.42 20.64
CA ASN A 36 16.32 10.92 22.03
C ASN A 36 15.40 12.15 22.27
N LYS A 37 14.81 12.72 21.22
CA LYS A 37 13.94 13.91 21.34
C LYS A 37 12.46 13.58 21.21
N ARG A 38 12.10 12.85 20.15
CA ARG A 38 10.71 12.54 19.81
C ARG A 38 10.40 11.05 19.89
N LYS A 39 11.39 10.20 19.62
CA LYS A 39 11.21 8.74 19.51
C LYS A 39 11.48 8.08 20.86
N LYS A 40 10.49 7.33 21.36
CA LYS A 40 10.55 6.67 22.68
C LYS A 40 11.26 5.31 22.66
N HIS A 41 11.51 4.72 21.49
CA HIS A 41 12.18 3.43 21.40
C HIS A 41 13.69 3.57 21.67
N LYS A 42 14.26 2.58 22.37
CA LYS A 42 15.69 2.56 22.74
C LYS A 42 16.58 1.83 21.71
N LYS A 43 15.98 1.07 20.79
CA LYS A 43 16.70 0.28 19.77
C LYS A 43 16.14 0.65 18.40
N PRO A 44 16.95 0.50 17.32
CA PRO A 44 16.45 0.66 15.96
C PRO A 44 15.25 -0.27 15.70
N VAL A 45 14.20 0.27 15.08
CA VAL A 45 12.98 -0.46 14.75
C VAL A 45 12.83 -0.51 13.24
N LEU A 46 12.48 -1.68 12.71
CA LEU A 46 12.27 -1.86 11.28
C LEU A 46 10.93 -1.25 10.87
N VAL A 47 10.95 -0.34 9.89
CA VAL A 47 9.74 0.27 9.32
C VAL A 47 9.22 -0.64 8.21
N SER A 48 8.42 -1.64 8.57
CA SER A 48 7.98 -2.69 7.64
C SER A 48 6.50 -2.62 7.27
N GLY A 49 5.70 -1.80 7.96
CA GLY A 49 4.24 -1.75 7.80
C GLY A 49 3.80 -1.49 6.36
N GLY A 50 4.40 -0.51 5.69
CA GLY A 50 4.10 -0.21 4.29
C GLY A 50 4.43 -1.36 3.34
N ILE A 51 5.56 -2.04 3.57
CA ILE A 51 5.98 -3.21 2.75
C ILE A 51 4.98 -4.35 2.92
N VAL A 52 4.56 -4.64 4.15
CA VAL A 52 3.57 -5.68 4.42
C VAL A 52 2.24 -5.36 3.73
N LEU A 53 1.80 -4.11 3.81
CA LEU A 53 0.56 -3.66 3.19
C LEU A 53 0.61 -3.82 1.67
N ILE A 54 1.69 -3.38 1.01
CA ILE A 54 1.80 -3.47 -0.45
C ILE A 54 1.90 -4.93 -0.92
N ILE A 55 2.59 -5.80 -0.18
CA ILE A 55 2.65 -7.23 -0.48
C ILE A 55 1.24 -7.83 -0.45
N ASN A 56 0.46 -7.55 0.60
CA ASN A 56 -0.91 -8.05 0.71
C ASN A 56 -1.79 -7.54 -0.43
N LEU A 57 -1.68 -6.27 -0.79
CA LEU A 57 -2.46 -5.66 -1.86
C LEU A 57 -2.12 -6.28 -3.22
N LEU A 58 -0.84 -6.50 -3.51
CA LEU A 58 -0.40 -7.19 -4.73
C LEU A 58 -0.88 -8.64 -4.77
N LEU A 59 -0.86 -9.34 -3.63
CA LEU A 59 -1.38 -10.71 -3.54
C LEU A 59 -2.88 -10.76 -3.81
N ILE A 60 -3.66 -9.85 -3.21
CA ILE A 60 -5.10 -9.74 -3.45
C ILE A 60 -5.36 -9.54 -4.94
N PHE A 61 -4.68 -8.59 -5.56
CA PHE A 61 -4.83 -8.30 -6.98
C PHE A 61 -4.47 -9.50 -7.86
N LEU A 62 -3.34 -10.17 -7.59
CA LEU A 62 -2.89 -11.34 -8.37
C LEU A 62 -3.85 -12.53 -8.24
N ILE A 63 -4.42 -12.74 -7.06
CA ILE A 63 -5.38 -13.83 -6.84
C ILE A 63 -6.69 -13.53 -7.55
N ASP A 64 -7.21 -12.32 -7.44
CA ASP A 64 -8.45 -11.92 -8.11
C ASP A 64 -8.30 -12.03 -9.64
N PHE A 65 -7.21 -11.51 -10.19
CA PHE A 65 -6.95 -11.52 -11.61
C PHE A 65 -6.75 -12.94 -12.19
N LYS A 66 -6.01 -13.82 -11.49
CA LYS A 66 -5.67 -15.16 -12.00
C LYS A 66 -6.67 -16.25 -11.62
N LEU A 67 -7.19 -16.22 -10.40
CA LEU A 67 -7.99 -17.33 -9.85
C LEU A 67 -9.49 -17.09 -9.93
N LEU A 68 -9.93 -15.87 -9.77
CA LEU A 68 -11.35 -15.50 -9.79
C LEU A 68 -11.81 -14.97 -11.15
N LYS A 69 -10.92 -14.91 -12.14
CA LYS A 69 -11.17 -14.38 -13.48
C LYS A 69 -11.76 -12.96 -13.48
N GLY A 70 -11.33 -12.13 -12.53
CA GLY A 70 -11.64 -10.70 -12.48
C GLY A 70 -13.09 -10.36 -12.17
N SER A 71 -13.84 -11.19 -11.44
CA SER A 71 -15.29 -11.02 -11.39
C SER A 71 -15.89 -10.72 -10.01
N GLU A 72 -15.16 -10.92 -8.92
CA GLU A 72 -15.81 -10.83 -7.59
C GLU A 72 -15.37 -9.64 -6.75
N ILE A 73 -14.12 -9.20 -6.88
CA ILE A 73 -13.59 -8.07 -6.08
C ILE A 73 -13.41 -6.82 -6.95
N PHE A 74 -13.01 -7.01 -8.21
CA PHE A 74 -12.76 -5.93 -9.14
C PHE A 74 -13.64 -6.08 -10.38
N GLU A 75 -14.81 -5.52 -10.35
CA GLU A 75 -15.82 -5.59 -11.41
C GLU A 75 -15.36 -4.93 -12.72
N ASN A 76 -14.46 -3.94 -12.63
CA ASN A 76 -13.91 -3.22 -13.78
C ASN A 76 -12.38 -3.32 -13.81
N ASN A 77 -11.83 -4.12 -14.72
CA ASN A 77 -10.39 -4.39 -14.83
C ASN A 77 -9.53 -3.13 -15.00
N THR A 78 -10.00 -2.14 -15.75
CA THR A 78 -9.26 -0.89 -16.00
C THR A 78 -9.19 -0.04 -14.74
N LEU A 79 -10.31 0.11 -14.05
CA LEU A 79 -10.44 0.90 -12.84
C LEU A 79 -9.62 0.29 -11.69
N SER A 80 -9.62 -1.03 -11.60
CA SER A 80 -8.83 -1.78 -10.62
C SER A 80 -7.33 -1.64 -10.84
N PHE A 81 -6.89 -1.68 -12.10
CA PHE A 81 -5.49 -1.49 -12.45
C PHE A 81 -4.99 -0.08 -12.13
N VAL A 82 -5.78 0.95 -12.46
CA VAL A 82 -5.45 2.35 -12.16
C VAL A 82 -5.40 2.59 -10.64
N SER A 83 -6.34 2.02 -9.89
CA SER A 83 -6.35 2.10 -8.42
C SER A 83 -5.13 1.42 -7.81
N LEU A 84 -4.74 0.25 -8.31
CA LEU A 84 -3.52 -0.45 -7.89
C LEU A 84 -2.28 0.41 -8.15
N LEU A 85 -2.17 0.97 -9.35
CA LEU A 85 -1.04 1.82 -9.74
C LEU A 85 -0.94 3.05 -8.84
N MET A 86 -2.07 3.67 -8.51
CA MET A 86 -2.12 4.78 -7.56
C MET A 86 -1.62 4.36 -6.17
N MET A 87 -2.10 3.23 -5.64
CA MET A 87 -1.69 2.72 -4.32
C MET A 87 -0.20 2.40 -4.27
N VAL A 88 0.35 1.79 -5.33
CA VAL A 88 1.79 1.53 -5.46
C VAL A 88 2.58 2.83 -5.47
N THR A 89 2.11 3.85 -6.19
CA THR A 89 2.81 5.14 -6.27
C THR A 89 2.81 5.87 -4.94
N VAL A 90 1.68 5.88 -4.22
CA VAL A 90 1.60 6.44 -2.85
C VAL A 90 2.54 5.70 -1.90
N PHE A 91 2.59 4.36 -1.99
CA PHE A 91 3.55 3.56 -1.22
C PHE A 91 4.99 3.96 -1.52
N LEU A 92 5.36 4.12 -2.80
CA LEU A 92 6.71 4.51 -3.20
C LEU A 92 7.10 5.88 -2.65
N ILE A 93 6.19 6.86 -2.66
CA ILE A 93 6.42 8.18 -2.06
C ILE A 93 6.71 8.04 -0.56
N GLY A 94 5.90 7.26 0.16
CA GLY A 94 6.12 6.99 1.59
C GLY A 94 7.43 6.27 1.86
N PHE A 95 7.76 5.27 1.05
CA PHE A 95 9.00 4.49 1.17
C PHE A 95 10.26 5.35 0.92
N ILE A 96 10.20 6.24 -0.07
CA ILE A 96 11.31 7.18 -0.36
C ILE A 96 11.43 8.21 0.78
N ASP A 97 10.31 8.66 1.33
CA ASP A 97 10.29 9.57 2.49
C ASP A 97 10.95 8.94 3.72
N ASP A 98 10.63 7.69 4.01
CA ASP A 98 11.24 6.94 5.12
C ASP A 98 12.77 6.79 4.97
N LYS A 99 13.27 6.75 3.74
CA LYS A 99 14.73 6.69 3.46
C LYS A 99 15.42 8.05 3.44
N ASN A 100 14.79 9.05 2.83
CA ASN A 100 15.46 10.29 2.43
C ASN A 100 14.94 11.53 3.20
N ASN A 101 13.98 11.38 4.13
CA ASN A 101 13.36 12.47 4.88
C ASN A 101 12.91 13.63 3.97
N ILE A 102 11.95 13.37 3.09
CA ILE A 102 11.41 14.38 2.17
C ILE A 102 10.74 15.50 2.98
N SER A 103 10.87 16.76 2.54
CA SER A 103 10.18 17.85 3.21
C SER A 103 8.65 17.66 3.17
N PRO A 104 7.92 17.98 4.27
CA PRO A 104 6.48 17.76 4.37
C PRO A 104 5.69 18.38 3.23
N PHE A 105 6.11 19.56 2.75
CA PHE A 105 5.48 20.26 1.64
C PHE A 105 5.59 19.47 0.32
N LYS A 106 6.79 18.95 0.02
CA LYS A 106 7.01 18.17 -1.21
C LYS A 106 6.20 16.87 -1.20
N LYS A 107 6.13 16.19 -0.05
CA LYS A 107 5.33 14.99 0.13
C LYS A 107 3.83 15.26 -0.11
N LEU A 108 3.30 16.29 0.55
CA LEU A 108 1.90 16.70 0.40
C LEU A 108 1.57 17.08 -1.05
N LEU A 109 2.43 17.85 -1.69
CA LEU A 109 2.27 18.24 -3.08
C LEU A 109 2.27 17.03 -4.03
N SER A 110 3.19 16.08 -3.84
CA SER A 110 3.25 14.87 -4.66
C SER A 110 1.98 14.03 -4.53
N ILE A 111 1.46 13.86 -3.31
CA ILE A 111 0.22 13.14 -3.07
C ILE A 111 -0.97 13.89 -3.68
N ALA A 112 -1.05 15.21 -3.53
CA ALA A 112 -2.12 16.03 -4.10
C ALA A 112 -2.17 15.93 -5.63
N VAL A 113 -1.01 16.02 -6.29
CA VAL A 113 -0.89 15.86 -7.75
C VAL A 113 -1.35 14.48 -8.20
N LEU A 114 -0.95 13.42 -7.48
CA LEU A 114 -1.40 12.06 -7.78
C LEU A 114 -2.91 11.91 -7.68
N PHE A 115 -3.52 12.43 -6.61
CA PHE A 115 -4.97 12.41 -6.44
C PHE A 115 -5.67 13.19 -7.55
N PHE A 116 -5.16 14.34 -7.92
CA PHE A 116 -5.71 15.14 -9.02
C PHE A 116 -5.70 14.36 -10.34
N ILE A 117 -4.58 13.71 -10.67
CA ILE A 117 -4.48 12.88 -11.88
C ILE A 117 -5.47 11.73 -11.81
N PHE A 118 -5.56 11.03 -10.68
CA PHE A 118 -6.46 9.90 -10.47
C PHE A 118 -7.92 10.29 -10.63
N LEU A 119 -8.36 11.39 -10.02
CA LEU A 119 -9.73 11.88 -10.13
C LEU A 119 -10.09 12.30 -11.55
N ASN A 120 -9.15 12.90 -12.30
CA ASN A 120 -9.40 13.26 -13.71
C ASN A 120 -9.48 12.02 -14.63
N TYR A 121 -8.86 10.91 -14.22
CA TYR A 121 -8.89 9.68 -15.03
C TYR A 121 -10.13 8.82 -14.74
N ASN A 122 -10.73 8.96 -13.56
CA ASN A 122 -11.85 8.13 -13.10
C ASN A 122 -13.04 9.01 -12.67
N ASP A 123 -13.94 9.24 -13.61
CA ASP A 123 -15.16 10.01 -13.38
C ASP A 123 -16.08 9.43 -12.29
N ASP A 124 -16.01 8.13 -12.05
CA ASP A 124 -16.85 7.40 -11.07
C ASP A 124 -16.57 7.78 -9.62
N TYR A 125 -15.39 8.35 -9.33
CA TYR A 125 -15.03 8.82 -7.98
C TYR A 125 -15.30 10.31 -7.75
N VAL A 126 -15.80 11.02 -8.77
CA VAL A 126 -16.12 12.45 -8.67
C VAL A 126 -17.59 12.63 -8.35
N ILE A 127 -17.90 13.16 -7.17
CA ILE A 127 -19.26 13.53 -6.80
C ILE A 127 -19.62 14.77 -7.63
N ARG A 128 -20.38 14.59 -8.70
CA ARG A 128 -20.78 15.68 -9.61
C ARG A 128 -22.02 16.44 -9.16
N ASN A 129 -22.91 15.80 -8.39
CA ASN A 129 -24.15 16.39 -7.92
C ASN A 129 -24.35 16.09 -6.43
N VAL A 130 -24.33 17.14 -5.62
CA VAL A 130 -24.77 17.08 -4.22
C VAL A 130 -26.14 17.76 -4.19
N ASN A 131 -27.22 16.98 -4.17
CA ASN A 131 -28.56 17.52 -3.93
C ASN A 131 -28.71 17.75 -2.42
N PHE A 132 -28.86 19.00 -2.03
CA PHE A 132 -29.21 19.42 -0.66
C PHE A 132 -30.72 19.46 -0.52
#